data_ce8a8605a229d7f9661320343582930b
#
_entry.id   ce8a8605a229d7f9661320343582930b
#
_cell.length_a   1.000
_cell.length_b   1.000
_cell.length_c   1.000
_cell.angle_alpha   90.00
_cell.angle_beta   90.00
_cell.angle_gamma   90.00
#
_symmetry.space_group_name_H-M   'P 1'
#
loop_
_entity.id
_entity.type
_entity.pdbx_description
1 polymer ?
#
loop_
_entity_poly.entity_id
_entity_poly.type
_entity_poly.pdbx_seq_one_letter_code
_entity_poly.pdbx_strand_id
1 'polypeptide(L)'
;MIDYAAILKQNPNGVLATRDGDGVQTRVFQYLFADGNKVYFCTSSQKPVYGQLQANANVSFCTYTADFNPVLSVNGKAVFVDDMGLKTRALDENPPIKGIYNTPDNPVFKIFYIEVTEVDTFNFAEGPKSYKL
;
A
#
# COMPACT_ATOMS: atom_id res chain seq x y z
N MET A 1 -14.30 -1.90 14.42
CA MET A 1 -13.12 -1.63 13.56
C MET A 1 -13.37 -0.37 12.77
N ILE A 2 -12.37 0.48 12.68
CA ILE A 2 -12.46 1.70 11.85
C ILE A 2 -12.49 1.34 10.37
N ASP A 3 -13.05 2.22 9.57
CA ASP A 3 -13.06 2.08 8.11
C ASP A 3 -11.74 2.63 7.52
N TYR A 4 -10.69 1.85 7.61
CA TYR A 4 -9.37 2.28 7.14
C TYR A 4 -9.33 2.43 5.60
N ALA A 5 -10.14 1.70 4.86
CA ALA A 5 -10.22 1.86 3.41
C ALA A 5 -10.73 3.24 3.02
N ALA A 6 -11.71 3.78 3.74
CA ALA A 6 -12.22 5.13 3.52
C ALA A 6 -11.15 6.19 3.81
N ILE A 7 -10.37 6.00 4.86
CA ILE A 7 -9.26 6.91 5.21
C ILE A 7 -8.20 6.90 4.11
N LEU A 8 -7.82 5.71 3.63
CA LEU A 8 -6.85 5.55 2.54
C LEU A 8 -7.35 6.20 1.25
N LYS A 9 -8.63 6.07 0.94
CA LYS A 9 -9.22 6.67 -0.24
C LYS A 9 -9.13 8.19 -0.23
N GLN A 10 -9.31 8.80 0.95
CA GLN A 10 -9.19 10.25 1.13
C GLN A 10 -7.74 10.71 1.16
N ASN A 11 -6.81 9.86 1.59
CA ASN A 11 -5.39 10.18 1.74
C ASN A 11 -4.55 9.05 1.12
N PRO A 12 -4.55 8.93 -0.23
CA PRO A 12 -3.97 7.76 -0.88
C PRO A 12 -2.45 7.73 -0.93
N ASN A 13 -1.81 8.88 -0.80
CA ASN A 13 -0.34 8.98 -0.83
C ASN A 13 0.22 8.79 0.58
N GLY A 14 1.22 7.93 0.69
CA GLY A 14 1.84 7.65 1.97
C GLY A 14 3.21 7.03 1.79
N VAL A 15 3.75 6.54 2.88
CA VAL A 15 5.08 5.96 2.94
C VAL A 15 4.98 4.47 3.24
N LEU A 16 5.59 3.66 2.37
CA LEU A 16 5.68 2.22 2.54
C LEU A 16 7.06 1.87 3.13
N ALA A 17 7.06 1.18 4.25
CA ALA A 17 8.27 0.68 4.90
C ALA A 17 8.43 -0.81 4.62
N THR A 18 9.66 -1.20 4.24
CA THR A 18 10.01 -2.59 3.95
C THR A 18 11.30 -2.97 4.68
N ARG A 19 11.49 -4.28 4.89
CA ARG A 19 12.77 -4.79 5.37
C ARG A 19 13.75 -4.92 4.20
N ASP A 20 15.02 -4.66 4.48
CA ASP A 20 16.12 -4.80 3.53
C ASP A 20 17.31 -5.40 4.30
N GLY A 21 17.37 -6.74 4.37
CA GLY A 21 18.28 -7.44 5.25
C GLY A 21 18.03 -7.06 6.71
N ASP A 22 19.04 -6.51 7.38
CA ASP A 22 18.94 -6.02 8.76
C ASP A 22 18.41 -4.58 8.84
N GLY A 23 18.28 -3.90 7.69
CA GLY A 23 17.84 -2.51 7.61
C GLY A 23 16.38 -2.38 7.26
N VAL A 24 15.96 -1.12 7.13
CA VAL A 24 14.61 -0.73 6.73
C VAL A 24 14.73 0.33 5.64
N GLN A 25 13.90 0.23 4.62
CA GLN A 25 13.80 1.22 3.56
C GLN A 25 12.39 1.79 3.51
N THR A 26 12.27 3.06 3.14
CA THR A 26 10.99 3.73 2.94
C THR A 26 10.94 4.41 1.59
N ARG A 27 9.74 4.55 1.04
CA ARG A 27 9.47 5.33 -0.17
C ARG A 27 7.98 5.67 -0.23
N VAL A 28 7.64 6.65 -1.04
CA VAL A 28 6.25 7.04 -1.23
C VAL A 28 5.56 6.02 -2.14
N PHE A 29 4.35 5.63 -1.76
CA PHE A 29 3.43 4.82 -2.57
C PHE A 29 2.06 5.47 -2.59
N GLN A 30 1.26 5.08 -3.56
CA GLN A 30 -0.14 5.48 -3.66
C GLN A 30 -1.04 4.27 -3.46
N TYR A 31 -1.97 4.36 -2.50
CA TYR A 31 -3.07 3.43 -2.36
C TYR A 31 -3.94 3.43 -3.62
N LEU A 32 -4.30 2.26 -4.13
CA LEU A 32 -5.13 2.15 -5.33
C LEU A 32 -6.58 1.83 -4.98
N PHE A 33 -6.83 0.72 -4.32
CA PHE A 33 -8.15 0.27 -3.90
C PHE A 33 -8.03 -0.83 -2.85
N ALA A 34 -9.16 -1.21 -2.26
CA ALA A 34 -9.21 -2.25 -1.25
C ALA A 34 -10.34 -3.23 -1.55
N ASP A 35 -10.17 -4.47 -1.09
CA ASP A 35 -11.17 -5.53 -1.15
C ASP A 35 -11.04 -6.36 0.14
N GLY A 36 -11.99 -6.17 1.06
CA GLY A 36 -11.91 -6.78 2.39
C GLY A 36 -10.65 -6.31 3.12
N ASN A 37 -9.85 -7.26 3.60
CA ASN A 37 -8.58 -6.98 4.29
C ASN A 37 -7.38 -6.87 3.33
N LYS A 38 -7.62 -6.73 2.03
CA LYS A 38 -6.59 -6.59 1.02
C LYS A 38 -6.52 -5.14 0.55
N VAL A 39 -5.36 -4.52 0.71
CA VAL A 39 -5.09 -3.13 0.29
C VAL A 39 -4.09 -3.17 -0.86
N TYR A 40 -4.48 -2.66 -2.04
CA TYR A 40 -3.75 -2.85 -3.29
C TYR A 40 -2.87 -1.68 -3.65
N PHE A 41 -1.70 -2.02 -4.16
CA PHE A 41 -0.67 -1.11 -4.68
C PHE A 41 -0.09 -1.68 -5.97
N CYS A 42 0.65 -0.86 -6.70
CA CYS A 42 1.44 -1.32 -7.83
C CYS A 42 2.88 -0.83 -7.77
N THR A 43 3.75 -1.54 -8.45
CA THR A 43 5.16 -1.19 -8.56
C THR A 43 5.74 -1.75 -9.85
N SER A 44 7.04 -1.49 -10.08
CA SER A 44 7.79 -2.08 -11.18
C SER A 44 8.77 -3.11 -10.64
N SER A 45 8.90 -4.25 -11.34
CA SER A 45 9.91 -5.24 -11.02
C SER A 45 11.35 -4.72 -11.16
N GLN A 46 11.53 -3.56 -11.77
CA GLN A 46 12.84 -2.90 -11.91
C GLN A 46 13.21 -2.06 -10.69
N LYS A 47 12.28 -1.85 -9.75
CA LYS A 47 12.55 -1.06 -8.53
C LYS A 47 13.07 -1.95 -7.40
N PRO A 48 13.98 -1.44 -6.55
CA PRO A 48 14.52 -2.21 -5.41
C PRO A 48 13.44 -2.76 -4.47
N VAL A 49 12.33 -2.04 -4.30
CA VAL A 49 11.23 -2.46 -3.41
C VAL A 49 10.64 -3.81 -3.82
N TYR A 50 10.62 -4.12 -5.10
CA TYR A 50 10.10 -5.41 -5.58
C TYR A 50 10.87 -6.59 -4.98
N GLY A 51 12.20 -6.56 -5.05
CA GLY A 51 13.05 -7.58 -4.45
C GLY A 51 12.97 -7.61 -2.92
N GLN A 52 12.85 -6.45 -2.29
CA GLN A 52 12.71 -6.36 -0.83
C GLN A 52 11.44 -7.04 -0.35
N LEU A 53 10.30 -6.79 -1.00
CA LEU A 53 9.02 -7.40 -0.65
C LEU A 53 9.01 -8.91 -0.91
N GLN A 54 9.70 -9.37 -1.95
CA GLN A 54 9.82 -10.82 -2.21
C GLN A 54 10.69 -11.52 -1.17
N ALA A 55 11.75 -10.87 -0.71
CA ALA A 55 12.65 -11.43 0.30
C ALA A 55 12.03 -11.42 1.70
N ASN A 56 11.24 -10.39 2.02
CA ASN A 56 10.54 -10.27 3.30
C ASN A 56 9.20 -9.56 3.08
N ALA A 57 8.12 -10.29 3.27
CA ALA A 57 6.77 -9.80 3.01
C ALA A 57 6.23 -8.85 4.07
N ASN A 58 6.88 -8.72 5.23
CA ASN A 58 6.44 -7.80 6.26
C ASN A 58 6.52 -6.35 5.76
N VAL A 59 5.42 -5.62 5.91
CA VAL A 59 5.27 -4.30 5.31
C VAL A 59 4.36 -3.43 6.16
N SER A 60 4.60 -2.13 6.11
CA SER A 60 3.74 -1.14 6.77
C SER A 60 3.57 0.07 5.84
N PHE A 61 2.33 0.53 5.70
CA PHE A 61 2.00 1.72 4.91
C PHE A 61 1.40 2.77 5.82
N CYS A 62 2.01 3.96 5.85
CA CYS A 62 1.57 5.08 6.70
C CYS A 62 1.10 6.24 5.85
N THR A 63 -0.11 6.72 6.13
CA THR A 63 -0.63 7.96 5.57
C THR A 63 -1.15 8.87 6.67
N TYR A 64 -1.28 10.16 6.39
CA TYR A 64 -1.70 11.13 7.40
C TYR A 64 -2.31 12.37 6.76
N THR A 65 -3.16 13.06 7.53
CA THR A 65 -3.66 14.38 7.17
C THR A 65 -2.69 15.45 7.70
N ALA A 66 -2.81 16.68 7.17
CA ALA A 66 -1.93 17.78 7.58
C ALA A 66 -2.02 18.10 9.09
N ASP A 67 -3.19 17.88 9.71
CA ASP A 67 -3.43 18.08 11.13
C ASP A 67 -3.25 16.81 11.98
N PHE A 68 -2.74 15.72 11.39
CA PHE A 68 -2.56 14.41 12.04
C PHE A 68 -3.85 13.84 12.63
N ASN A 69 -4.96 13.99 11.91
CA ASN A 69 -6.27 13.48 12.33
C ASN A 69 -7.01 12.82 11.16
N PRO A 70 -6.74 11.53 10.90
CA PRO A 70 -5.83 10.66 11.62
C PRO A 70 -4.43 10.55 10.98
N VAL A 71 -3.49 10.02 11.74
CA VAL A 71 -2.36 9.28 11.22
C VAL A 71 -2.77 7.81 11.17
N LEU A 72 -2.57 7.14 10.06
CA LEU A 72 -2.97 5.75 9.86
C LEU A 72 -1.78 4.91 9.39
N SER A 73 -1.53 3.78 10.06
CA SER A 73 -0.60 2.76 9.60
C SER A 73 -1.36 1.46 9.34
N VAL A 74 -1.15 0.88 8.17
CA VAL A 74 -1.71 -0.40 7.78
C VAL A 74 -0.56 -1.40 7.74
N ASN A 75 -0.63 -2.43 8.57
CA ASN A 75 0.44 -3.40 8.75
C ASN A 75 0.00 -4.79 8.32
N GLY A 76 0.91 -5.53 7.70
CA GLY A 76 0.60 -6.89 7.28
C GLY A 76 1.68 -7.47 6.40
N LYS A 77 1.26 -8.33 5.48
CA LYS A 77 2.12 -9.04 4.56
C LYS A 77 1.80 -8.68 3.13
N ALA A 78 2.84 -8.37 2.35
CA ALA A 78 2.70 -8.12 0.92
C ALA A 78 2.55 -9.44 0.17
N VAL A 79 1.58 -9.48 -0.74
CA VAL A 79 1.32 -10.63 -1.62
C VAL A 79 1.24 -10.09 -3.05
N PHE A 80 2.14 -10.55 -3.92
CA PHE A 80 2.08 -10.24 -5.34
C PHE A 80 1.04 -11.11 -6.03
N VAL A 81 0.27 -10.51 -6.94
CA VAL A 81 -0.74 -11.21 -7.73
C VAL A 81 -0.55 -10.90 -9.21
N ASP A 82 -0.64 -11.93 -10.04
CA ASP A 82 -0.61 -11.78 -11.50
C ASP A 82 -2.03 -11.95 -12.02
N ASP A 83 -2.82 -10.88 -11.92
CA ASP A 83 -4.22 -10.87 -12.30
C ASP A 83 -4.46 -9.72 -13.28
N MET A 84 -4.84 -10.07 -14.50
CA MET A 84 -5.02 -9.10 -15.58
C MET A 84 -6.19 -8.14 -15.30
N GLY A 85 -7.25 -8.61 -14.66
CA GLY A 85 -8.39 -7.77 -14.27
C GLY A 85 -7.99 -6.69 -13.26
N LEU A 86 -7.20 -7.05 -12.25
CA LEU A 86 -6.69 -6.10 -11.26
C LEU A 86 -5.70 -5.11 -11.89
N LYS A 87 -4.84 -5.57 -12.78
CA LYS A 87 -3.90 -4.70 -13.50
C LYS A 87 -4.64 -3.69 -14.38
N THR A 88 -5.67 -4.14 -15.09
CA THR A 88 -6.52 -3.28 -15.92
C THR A 88 -7.22 -2.22 -15.06
N ARG A 89 -7.80 -2.63 -13.94
CA ARG A 89 -8.47 -1.72 -13.00
C ARG A 89 -7.49 -0.66 -12.47
N ALA A 90 -6.29 -1.08 -12.09
CA ALA A 90 -5.28 -0.16 -11.56
C ALA A 90 -4.93 0.94 -12.57
N LEU A 91 -4.77 0.58 -13.84
CA LEU A 91 -4.45 1.55 -14.90
C LEU A 91 -5.64 2.44 -15.24
N ASP A 92 -6.84 1.86 -15.35
CA ASP A 92 -8.04 2.60 -15.74
C ASP A 92 -8.46 3.63 -14.69
N GLU A 93 -8.32 3.29 -13.40
CA GLU A 93 -8.67 4.18 -12.29
C GLU A 93 -7.57 5.19 -11.97
N ASN A 94 -6.36 5.04 -12.54
CA ASN A 94 -5.20 5.88 -12.21
C ASN A 94 -4.46 6.31 -13.48
N PRO A 95 -4.97 7.34 -14.21
CA PRO A 95 -4.36 7.78 -15.48
C PRO A 95 -2.86 8.09 -15.43
N PRO A 96 -2.30 8.70 -14.36
CA PRO A 96 -0.85 8.90 -14.27
C PRO A 96 -0.06 7.59 -14.26
N ILE A 97 -0.59 6.54 -13.62
CA ILE A 97 0.04 5.21 -13.60
C ILE A 97 -0.06 4.56 -14.99
N LYS A 98 -1.20 4.71 -15.65
CA LYS A 98 -1.38 4.25 -17.02
C LYS A 98 -0.36 4.92 -17.96
N GLY A 99 -0.07 6.20 -17.76
CA GLY A 99 0.95 6.91 -18.51
C GLY A 99 2.35 6.32 -18.36
N ILE A 100 2.65 5.71 -17.22
CA ILE A 100 3.96 5.07 -16.97
C ILE A 100 4.03 3.68 -17.61
N TYR A 101 3.02 2.84 -17.39
CA TYR A 101 3.07 1.42 -17.79
C TYR A 101 2.38 1.12 -19.10
N ASN A 102 1.50 1.98 -19.57
CA ASN A 102 0.74 1.94 -20.82
C ASN A 102 -0.33 0.84 -20.88
N THR A 103 0.06 -0.42 -20.74
CA THR A 103 -0.84 -1.57 -20.86
C THR A 103 -0.71 -2.50 -19.66
N PRO A 104 -1.78 -3.26 -19.30
CA PRO A 104 -1.75 -4.16 -18.15
C PRO A 104 -0.82 -5.36 -18.34
N ASP A 105 -0.48 -5.72 -19.58
CA ASP A 105 0.43 -6.82 -19.88
C ASP A 105 1.90 -6.40 -19.93
N ASN A 106 2.22 -5.16 -19.58
CA ASN A 106 3.61 -4.71 -19.45
C ASN A 106 4.35 -5.64 -18.48
N PRO A 107 5.46 -6.29 -18.91
CA PRO A 107 6.12 -7.33 -18.11
C PRO A 107 6.72 -6.83 -16.80
N VAL A 108 7.00 -5.53 -16.66
CA VAL A 108 7.55 -4.98 -15.43
C VAL A 108 6.47 -4.46 -14.48
N PHE A 109 5.22 -4.33 -14.93
CA PHE A 109 4.11 -3.83 -14.12
C PHE A 109 3.62 -4.93 -13.17
N LYS A 110 3.74 -4.67 -11.86
CA LYS A 110 3.39 -5.64 -10.81
C LYS A 110 2.35 -5.06 -9.87
N ILE A 111 1.37 -5.90 -9.51
CA ILE A 111 0.35 -5.58 -8.50
C ILE A 111 0.65 -6.40 -7.26
N PHE A 112 0.53 -5.77 -6.10
CA PHE A 112 0.54 -6.49 -4.83
C PHE A 112 -0.53 -5.90 -3.90
N TYR A 113 -0.91 -6.67 -2.91
CA TYR A 113 -1.73 -6.17 -1.82
C TYR A 113 -1.05 -6.41 -0.48
N ILE A 114 -1.39 -5.59 0.49
CA ILE A 114 -1.09 -5.89 1.89
C ILE A 114 -2.28 -6.69 2.41
N GLU A 115 -2.01 -7.91 2.88
CA GLU A 115 -2.97 -8.65 3.68
C GLU A 115 -2.89 -8.08 5.09
N VAL A 116 -3.89 -7.26 5.43
CA VAL A 116 -3.87 -6.46 6.64
C VAL A 116 -4.10 -7.32 7.86
N THR A 117 -3.20 -7.25 8.84
CA THR A 117 -3.31 -7.97 10.11
C THR A 117 -3.56 -7.03 11.27
N GLU A 118 -3.11 -5.78 11.17
CA GLU A 118 -3.23 -4.78 12.23
C GLU A 118 -3.28 -3.39 11.61
N VAL A 119 -4.07 -2.53 12.22
CA VAL A 119 -4.17 -1.11 11.84
C VAL A 119 -3.91 -0.27 13.08
N ASP A 120 -3.02 0.72 12.95
CA ASP A 120 -2.72 1.67 14.00
C ASP A 120 -3.19 3.05 13.59
N THR A 121 -3.79 3.77 14.55
CA THR A 121 -4.20 5.17 14.34
C THR A 121 -3.66 6.06 15.43
N PHE A 122 -3.55 7.34 15.10
CA PHE A 122 -3.17 8.38 16.06
C PHE A 122 -3.88 9.68 15.72
N ASN A 123 -4.33 10.39 16.73
CA ASN A 123 -4.61 11.82 16.68
C ASN A 123 -4.27 12.44 18.04
N PHE A 124 -4.19 13.76 18.10
CA PHE A 124 -3.77 14.43 19.33
C PHE A 124 -4.81 14.34 20.45
N ALA A 125 -6.09 14.19 20.13
CA ALA A 125 -7.17 14.11 21.11
C ALA A 125 -7.24 12.75 21.79
N GLU A 126 -7.09 11.65 21.01
CA GLU A 126 -7.31 10.28 21.51
C GLU A 126 -6.00 9.51 21.73
N GLY A 127 -4.88 9.98 21.16
CA GLY A 127 -3.60 9.29 21.20
C GLY A 127 -3.56 8.06 20.31
N PRO A 128 -2.59 7.16 20.53
CA PRO A 128 -2.42 5.96 19.73
C PRO A 128 -3.46 4.89 20.05
N LYS A 129 -3.96 4.22 18.99
CA LYS A 129 -4.86 3.06 19.10
C LYS A 129 -4.42 2.00 18.09
N SER A 130 -4.60 0.72 18.46
CA SER A 130 -4.30 -0.42 17.62
C SER A 130 -5.54 -1.30 17.48
N TYR A 131 -5.76 -1.80 16.26
CA TYR A 131 -6.87 -2.68 15.94
C TYR A 131 -6.32 -3.91 15.23
N LYS A 132 -6.50 -5.09 15.83
CA LYS A 132 -6.11 -6.36 15.20
C LYS A 132 -7.29 -6.94 14.44
N LEU A 133 -6.99 -7.46 13.26
CA LEU A 133 -7.99 -8.11 12.41
C LEU A 133 -8.10 -9.60 12.72
#